data_c90433c6d1c50ead329ade72a4cefa5d
#
_entry.id   c90433c6d1c50ead329ade72a4cefa5d
#
_cell.length_a   1.000
_cell.length_b   1.000
_cell.length_c   1.000
_cell.angle_alpha   90.00
_cell.angle_beta   90.00
_cell.angle_gamma   90.00
#
_symmetry.space_group_name_H-M   'P 1'
#
loop_
_entity.id
_entity.type
_entity.pdbx_description
1 polymer ?
#
loop_
_entity_poly.entity_id
_entity_poly.type
_entity_poly.pdbx_seq_one_letter_code
_entity_poly.pdbx_strand_id
1 'polypeptide(L)'
;QKGVILQHGAILLDLDEELLLSVFNFESDEAKERMRKKLPEKAVAMNQFVDTPFSMEQCVEAFSNGFKEALAIELVPYELTENQEQYVEQLMKTKYGTDEWNFKK
;
A
#
# COMPACT_ATOMS: atom_id res chain seq x y z
N GLN A 1 10.04 16.85 -10.71
CA GLN A 1 10.50 17.43 -11.97
C GLN A 1 9.31 18.12 -12.66
N LYS A 2 9.49 19.35 -13.16
CA LYS A 2 8.49 20.11 -13.93
C LYS A 2 7.17 20.41 -13.18
N GLY A 3 7.20 20.71 -11.87
CA GLY A 3 6.00 21.07 -11.11
C GLY A 3 5.09 19.89 -10.73
N VAL A 4 5.52 18.66 -10.97
CA VAL A 4 4.80 17.45 -10.53
C VAL A 4 5.38 16.95 -9.21
N ILE A 5 4.51 16.73 -8.24
CA ILE A 5 4.86 16.14 -6.94
C ILE A 5 4.23 14.75 -6.90
N LEU A 6 5.04 13.74 -6.58
CA LEU A 6 4.56 12.40 -6.25
C LEU A 6 4.75 12.20 -4.74
N GLN A 7 3.65 11.99 -4.05
CA GLN A 7 3.63 11.56 -2.65
C GLN A 7 2.99 10.18 -2.58
N HIS A 8 3.64 9.25 -1.92
CA HIS A 8 3.07 7.93 -1.67
C HIS A 8 3.36 7.45 -0.26
N GLY A 9 2.51 6.59 0.25
CA GLY A 9 2.63 5.94 1.53
C GLY A 9 1.65 4.76 1.58
N ALA A 10 1.74 3.96 2.61
CA ALA A 10 0.82 2.87 2.87
C ALA A 10 0.14 3.06 4.23
N ILE A 11 -1.19 2.93 4.25
CA ILE A 11 -1.99 2.91 5.46
C ILE A 11 -2.69 1.56 5.48
N LEU A 12 -2.39 0.78 6.51
CA LEU A 12 -2.95 -0.56 6.65
C LEU A 12 -4.38 -0.47 7.15
N LEU A 13 -5.31 -1.10 6.45
CA LEU A 13 -6.68 -1.32 6.94
C LEU A 13 -6.72 -2.52 7.86
N ASP A 14 -6.16 -3.63 7.40
CA ASP A 14 -6.00 -4.88 8.14
C ASP A 14 -4.55 -5.34 8.11
N LEU A 15 -4.15 -6.09 9.12
CA LEU A 15 -2.83 -6.67 9.23
C LEU A 15 -2.93 -8.10 9.76
N ASP A 16 -2.61 -9.07 8.93
CA ASP A 16 -2.38 -10.45 9.34
C ASP A 16 -0.90 -10.61 9.72
N GLU A 17 -0.62 -10.53 11.00
CA GLU A 17 0.74 -10.60 11.55
C GLU A 17 1.40 -11.95 11.27
N GLU A 18 0.63 -13.05 11.33
CA GLU A 18 1.17 -14.39 11.09
C GLU A 18 1.52 -14.59 9.62
N LEU A 19 0.65 -14.14 8.72
CA LEU A 19 0.94 -14.16 7.30
C LEU A 19 2.18 -13.30 6.99
N LEU A 20 2.26 -12.10 7.55
CA LEU A 20 3.41 -11.22 7.37
C LEU A 20 4.70 -11.88 7.85
N LEU A 21 4.70 -12.49 9.04
CA LEU A 21 5.86 -13.20 9.58
C LEU A 21 6.21 -14.48 8.81
N SER A 22 5.26 -15.05 8.07
CA SER A 22 5.49 -16.25 7.27
C SER A 22 6.28 -15.99 5.99
N VAL A 23 6.21 -14.76 5.45
CA VAL A 23 6.89 -14.42 4.19
C VAL A 23 8.31 -13.88 4.39
N PHE A 24 8.70 -13.60 5.64
CA PHE A 24 10.08 -13.21 5.95
C PHE A 24 10.98 -14.44 6.20
N ASN A 25 12.19 -14.35 5.67
CA ASN A 25 13.22 -15.34 5.98
C ASN A 25 13.99 -14.88 7.23
N PHE A 26 13.76 -15.57 8.35
CA PHE A 26 14.43 -15.30 9.61
C PHE A 26 15.65 -16.21 9.77
N GLU A 27 16.70 -15.70 10.37
CA GLU A 27 17.93 -16.46 10.67
C GLU A 27 17.70 -17.56 11.71
N SER A 28 16.69 -17.39 12.59
CA SER A 28 16.31 -18.38 13.63
C SER A 28 14.88 -18.16 14.11
N ASP A 29 14.33 -19.16 14.81
CA ASP A 29 13.01 -19.08 15.44
C ASP A 29 12.98 -17.98 16.52
N GLU A 30 14.08 -17.80 17.25
CA GLU A 30 14.19 -16.72 18.25
C GLU A 30 14.14 -15.33 17.60
N ALA A 31 14.71 -15.18 16.41
CA ALA A 31 14.62 -13.93 15.64
C ALA A 31 13.18 -13.66 15.20
N LYS A 32 12.46 -14.70 14.76
CA LYS A 32 11.04 -14.62 14.40
C LYS A 32 10.19 -14.21 15.60
N GLU A 33 10.40 -14.84 16.76
CA GLU A 33 9.67 -14.53 18.01
C GLU A 33 9.96 -13.09 18.51
N ARG A 34 11.19 -12.63 18.38
CA ARG A 34 11.52 -11.21 18.68
C ARG A 34 10.78 -10.26 17.77
N MET A 35 10.68 -10.58 16.48
CA MET A 35 9.91 -9.74 15.52
C MET A 35 8.43 -9.76 15.86
N ARG A 36 7.85 -10.94 16.14
CA ARG A 36 6.44 -11.10 16.56
C ARG A 36 6.09 -10.16 17.72
N LYS A 37 6.93 -10.12 18.74
CA LYS A 37 6.71 -9.26 19.92
C LYS A 37 6.84 -7.76 19.62
N LYS A 38 7.67 -7.41 18.63
CA LYS A 38 7.92 -6.01 18.28
C LYS A 38 7.00 -5.46 17.18
N LEU A 39 6.35 -6.34 16.44
CA LEU A 39 5.53 -5.93 15.30
C LEU A 39 4.38 -5.00 15.69
N PRO A 40 3.62 -5.27 16.78
CA PRO A 40 2.55 -4.37 17.22
C PRO A 40 3.02 -2.97 17.65
N GLU A 41 4.31 -2.83 18.00
CA GLU A 41 4.90 -1.51 18.33
C GLU A 41 5.31 -0.73 17.09
N LYS A 42 5.43 -1.40 15.94
CA LYS A 42 5.96 -0.83 14.69
C LYS A 42 4.90 -0.62 13.62
N ALA A 43 3.87 -1.44 13.60
CA ALA A 43 2.82 -1.39 12.60
C ALA A 43 1.48 -1.74 13.26
N VAL A 44 0.47 -0.96 12.90
CA VAL A 44 -0.92 -1.17 13.32
C VAL A 44 -1.83 -1.02 12.11
N ALA A 45 -2.97 -1.68 12.14
CA ALA A 45 -4.01 -1.54 11.14
C ALA A 45 -5.19 -0.76 11.70
N MET A 46 -5.84 0.05 10.87
CA MET A 46 -6.95 0.91 11.29
C MET A 46 -8.12 0.12 11.90
N ASN A 47 -8.44 -1.03 11.29
CA ASN A 47 -9.57 -1.86 11.73
C ASN A 47 -9.35 -2.54 13.09
N GLN A 48 -8.13 -2.51 13.65
CA GLN A 48 -7.86 -2.97 15.01
C GLN A 48 -8.46 -2.04 16.11
N PHE A 49 -8.84 -0.80 15.75
CA PHE A 49 -9.30 0.22 16.69
C PHE A 49 -10.79 0.54 16.56
N VAL A 50 -11.53 -0.21 15.76
CA VAL A 50 -12.96 0.02 15.51
C VAL A 50 -13.74 -1.28 15.59
N ASP A 51 -15.00 -1.19 16.05
CA ASP A 51 -15.89 -2.35 16.14
C ASP A 51 -16.40 -2.79 14.76
N THR A 52 -16.58 -1.84 13.86
CA THR A 52 -17.03 -2.09 12.49
C THR A 52 -15.90 -1.72 11.52
N PRO A 53 -15.32 -2.70 10.82
CA PRO A 53 -14.24 -2.46 9.87
C PRO A 53 -14.61 -1.45 8.79
N PHE A 54 -13.68 -0.56 8.46
CA PHE A 54 -13.82 0.36 7.33
C PHE A 54 -13.71 -0.37 6.02
N SER A 55 -14.55 0.01 5.06
CA SER A 55 -14.37 -0.41 3.68
C SER A 55 -13.29 0.43 2.98
N MET A 56 -12.77 -0.08 1.87
CA MET A 56 -11.80 0.67 1.04
C MET A 56 -12.42 1.98 0.54
N GLU A 57 -13.69 1.97 0.14
CA GLU A 57 -14.40 3.15 -0.36
C GLU A 57 -14.51 4.24 0.72
N GLN A 58 -14.87 3.85 1.96
CA GLN A 58 -14.91 4.79 3.08
C GLN A 58 -13.55 5.43 3.35
N CYS A 59 -12.48 4.64 3.25
CA CYS A 59 -11.13 5.15 3.43
C CYS A 59 -10.72 6.10 2.30
N VAL A 60 -10.99 5.75 1.04
CA VAL A 60 -10.71 6.62 -0.12
C VAL A 60 -11.44 7.96 0.02
N GLU A 61 -12.72 7.94 0.41
CA GLU A 61 -13.50 9.15 0.64
C GLU A 61 -12.91 10.01 1.76
N ALA A 62 -12.65 9.40 2.92
CA ALA A 62 -12.12 10.10 4.09
C ALA A 62 -10.74 10.73 3.81
N PHE A 63 -9.82 9.98 3.21
CA PHE A 63 -8.49 10.48 2.84
C PHE A 63 -8.57 11.56 1.77
N SER A 64 -9.44 11.40 0.77
CA SER A 64 -9.65 12.41 -0.26
C SER A 64 -10.12 13.74 0.35
N ASN A 65 -11.07 13.68 1.26
CA ASN A 65 -11.56 14.85 1.97
C ASN A 65 -10.48 15.47 2.87
N GLY A 66 -9.73 14.65 3.61
CA GLY A 66 -8.62 15.11 4.43
C GLY A 66 -7.52 15.82 3.60
N PHE A 67 -7.16 15.31 2.44
CA PHE A 67 -6.20 15.97 1.54
C PHE A 67 -6.74 17.28 0.98
N LYS A 68 -8.01 17.33 0.57
CA LYS A 68 -8.64 18.59 0.10
C LYS A 68 -8.56 19.67 1.18
N GLU A 69 -8.92 19.34 2.40
CA GLU A 69 -8.93 20.30 3.52
C GLU A 69 -7.51 20.71 3.94
N ALA A 70 -6.64 19.74 4.17
CA ALA A 70 -5.30 20.01 4.70
C ALA A 70 -4.41 20.77 3.73
N LEU A 71 -4.57 20.54 2.43
CA LEU A 71 -3.74 21.15 1.40
C LEU A 71 -4.43 22.30 0.66
N ALA A 72 -5.71 22.57 0.95
CA ALA A 72 -6.55 23.53 0.25
C ALA A 72 -6.53 23.31 -1.28
N ILE A 73 -6.66 22.06 -1.71
CA ILE A 73 -6.65 21.64 -3.11
C ILE A 73 -8.00 21.08 -3.55
N GLU A 74 -8.23 21.11 -4.84
CA GLU A 74 -9.33 20.39 -5.48
C GLU A 74 -8.82 19.06 -6.06
N LEU A 75 -9.51 17.96 -5.78
CA LEU A 75 -9.26 16.65 -6.38
C LEU A 75 -10.23 16.44 -7.53
N VAL A 76 -9.70 16.23 -8.70
CA VAL A 76 -10.49 15.95 -9.91
C VAL A 76 -10.31 14.49 -10.29
N PRO A 77 -11.41 13.73 -10.47
CA PRO A 77 -11.33 12.37 -11.00
C PRO A 77 -10.58 12.35 -12.34
N TYR A 78 -9.70 11.39 -12.51
CA TYR A 78 -8.93 11.20 -13.71
C TYR A 78 -9.07 9.77 -14.22
N GLU A 79 -9.47 9.63 -15.47
CA GLU A 79 -9.51 8.36 -16.17
C GLU A 79 -8.31 8.24 -17.11
N LEU A 80 -7.71 7.06 -17.17
CA LEU A 80 -6.61 6.82 -18.09
C LEU A 80 -7.11 6.95 -19.53
N THR A 81 -6.31 7.55 -20.39
CA THR A 81 -6.57 7.55 -21.83
C THR A 81 -6.27 6.15 -22.39
N GLU A 82 -6.85 5.81 -23.53
CA GLU A 82 -6.62 4.54 -24.22
C GLU A 82 -5.11 4.25 -24.43
N ASN A 83 -4.34 5.27 -24.83
CA ASN A 83 -2.89 5.13 -24.98
C ASN A 83 -2.17 4.81 -23.65
N GLN A 84 -2.64 5.37 -22.54
CA GLN A 84 -2.10 5.10 -21.21
C GLN A 84 -2.45 3.69 -20.76
N GLU A 85 -3.67 3.22 -21.01
CA GLU A 85 -4.08 1.84 -20.73
C GLU A 85 -3.24 0.83 -21.53
N GLN A 86 -3.06 1.06 -22.82
CA GLN A 86 -2.18 0.23 -23.66
C GLN A 86 -0.73 0.22 -23.12
N TYR A 87 -0.23 1.36 -22.64
CA TYR A 87 1.11 1.42 -22.03
C TYR A 87 1.18 0.66 -20.71
N VAL A 88 0.14 0.69 -19.88
CA VAL A 88 0.04 -0.13 -18.67
C VAL A 88 0.10 -1.61 -19.01
N GLU A 89 -0.69 -2.06 -20.00
CA GLU A 89 -0.64 -3.46 -20.46
C GLU A 89 0.75 -3.87 -20.97
N GLN A 90 1.41 -2.99 -21.71
CA GLN A 90 2.77 -3.24 -22.17
C GLN A 90 3.73 -3.39 -20.98
N LEU A 91 3.68 -2.50 -19.99
CA LEU A 91 4.50 -2.58 -18.78
C LEU A 91 4.24 -3.87 -17.98
N MET A 92 2.98 -4.28 -17.87
CA MET A 92 2.62 -5.56 -17.24
C MET A 92 3.29 -6.73 -17.94
N LYS A 93 3.23 -6.78 -19.28
CA LYS A 93 3.79 -7.89 -20.07
C LYS A 93 5.32 -7.90 -20.11
N THR A 94 5.94 -6.72 -20.20
CA THR A 94 7.38 -6.62 -20.51
C THR A 94 8.27 -6.36 -19.30
N LYS A 95 7.69 -5.97 -18.17
CA LYS A 95 8.44 -5.60 -16.97
C LYS A 95 7.84 -6.23 -15.71
N TYR A 96 6.72 -5.72 -15.23
CA TYR A 96 6.20 -6.04 -13.89
C TYR A 96 5.61 -7.45 -13.77
N GLY A 97 5.19 -8.09 -14.87
CA GLY A 97 4.75 -9.48 -14.90
C GLY A 97 5.83 -10.50 -15.24
N THR A 98 7.10 -10.09 -15.32
CA THR A 98 8.22 -10.97 -15.66
C THR A 98 8.93 -11.52 -14.42
N ASP A 99 9.43 -12.74 -14.52
CA ASP A 99 10.25 -13.37 -13.46
C ASP A 99 11.51 -12.58 -13.19
N GLU A 100 12.12 -11.99 -14.22
CA GLU A 100 13.30 -11.13 -14.11
C GLU A 100 13.04 -9.95 -13.16
N TRP A 101 11.87 -9.34 -13.23
CA TRP A 101 11.49 -8.25 -12.33
C TRP A 101 11.15 -8.74 -10.93
N ASN A 102 10.31 -9.79 -10.84
CA ASN A 102 9.73 -10.25 -9.56
C ASN A 102 10.72 -11.01 -8.68
N PHE A 103 11.72 -11.68 -9.28
CA PHE A 103 12.76 -12.43 -8.55
C PHE A 103 14.14 -11.75 -8.60
N LYS A 104 14.19 -10.48 -8.97
CA LYS A 104 15.43 -9.69 -8.93
C LYS A 104 15.88 -9.55 -7.47
N LYS A 105 17.08 -10.10 -7.19
CA LYS A 105 17.75 -9.98 -5.87
C LYS A 105 18.47 -8.64 -5.76
#